data_85e52c42b78a1f173a59dae71fc15cc0
#
_entry.id   85e52c42b78a1f173a59dae71fc15cc0
#
_cell.length_a   1.000
_cell.length_b   1.000
_cell.length_c   1.000
_cell.angle_alpha   90.00
_cell.angle_beta   90.00
_cell.angle_gamma   90.00
#
_symmetry.space_group_name_H-M   'P 1'
#
loop_
_entity.id
_entity.type
_entity.pdbx_description
1 polymer ?
#
loop_
_entity_poly.entity_id
_entity_poly.type
_entity_poly.pdbx_seq_one_letter_code
_entity_poly.pdbx_strand_id
1 'polypeptide(L)'
;MRRLLPFLVLAAVTLTACSELLTTAAATVDGRKIEEDRFVRELDFLLADPRFAQQLPTGEEGETARKEVARQYLTFLVHQQVVTAYADEHDVDVDSAEVDALYREQITQLGGPEVFARLVRSSGATERDVRSLLEQQLLRQDVAEAVVAEELGEEQLRREYEERELEFSQIHVAHILVQSEQEANRLLDRATPQNFGDLARRFSLDEGSAASGGDLGVQRAIDLVQPFAEAALEIPIGEIGGPIQTDFGWHLIHVIDRQSQPFEAVSDSLQQELQGQVFTEWLLDRLQTAEVRVNPRYGVFDEQSGSIRERTATSPLPAPTIQLQP
;
A
#
# COMPACT_ATOMS: atom_id res chain seq x y z
N MET A 1 -38.79 -8.94 -71.95
CA MET A 1 -38.87 -9.61 -70.66
C MET A 1 -37.51 -10.09 -70.26
N ARG A 2 -36.76 -9.23 -69.45
CA ARG A 2 -35.45 -9.54 -68.93
C ARG A 2 -35.61 -9.75 -67.42
N ARG A 3 -35.39 -10.97 -66.95
CA ARG A 3 -35.44 -11.32 -65.54
C ARG A 3 -34.11 -10.99 -64.92
N LEU A 4 -34.08 -10.08 -63.92
CA LEU A 4 -32.98 -9.77 -63.03
C LEU A 4 -33.00 -10.76 -61.88
N LEU A 5 -31.94 -11.56 -61.72
CA LEU A 5 -31.66 -12.34 -60.52
C LEU A 5 -30.97 -11.43 -59.49
N PRO A 6 -31.35 -11.46 -58.21
CA PRO A 6 -30.58 -10.83 -57.19
C PRO A 6 -29.38 -11.70 -56.74
N PHE A 7 -28.20 -11.15 -56.79
CA PHE A 7 -27.00 -11.73 -56.18
C PHE A 7 -27.12 -11.63 -54.65
N LEU A 8 -27.22 -12.77 -54.01
CA LEU A 8 -27.13 -12.89 -52.58
C LEU A 8 -25.64 -12.97 -52.22
N VAL A 9 -25.04 -11.85 -51.80
CA VAL A 9 -23.68 -11.84 -51.22
C VAL A 9 -23.78 -12.35 -49.79
N LEU A 10 -23.35 -13.58 -49.59
CA LEU A 10 -23.17 -14.19 -48.27
C LEU A 10 -21.90 -13.61 -47.64
N ALA A 11 -22.04 -12.61 -46.79
CA ALA A 11 -20.95 -12.09 -45.97
C ALA A 11 -20.66 -13.14 -44.88
N ALA A 12 -19.64 -13.95 -45.09
CA ALA A 12 -19.05 -14.77 -44.05
C ALA A 12 -18.27 -13.83 -43.08
N VAL A 13 -18.93 -13.44 -42.00
CA VAL A 13 -18.25 -12.71 -40.90
C VAL A 13 -17.35 -13.71 -40.20
N THR A 14 -16.06 -13.54 -40.32
CA THR A 14 -15.02 -14.31 -39.63
C THR A 14 -15.02 -13.94 -38.15
N LEU A 15 -15.72 -14.73 -37.30
CA LEU A 15 -15.77 -14.71 -35.84
C LEU A 15 -14.46 -15.29 -35.22
N THR A 16 -13.29 -15.02 -35.78
CA THR A 16 -12.04 -15.67 -35.32
C THR A 16 -11.06 -14.78 -34.59
N ALA A 17 -11.29 -13.45 -34.49
CA ALA A 17 -10.27 -12.58 -33.94
C ALA A 17 -10.22 -12.51 -32.40
N CYS A 18 -11.34 -12.80 -31.69
CA CYS A 18 -11.36 -12.67 -30.22
C CYS A 18 -10.95 -13.95 -29.46
N SER A 19 -10.98 -15.13 -30.08
CA SER A 19 -10.56 -16.38 -29.45
C SER A 19 -9.04 -16.60 -29.56
N GLU A 20 -8.39 -16.08 -30.59
CA GLU A 20 -6.95 -16.21 -30.80
C GLU A 20 -6.12 -15.36 -29.81
N LEU A 21 -6.64 -14.24 -29.33
CA LEU A 21 -5.96 -13.39 -28.36
C LEU A 21 -5.73 -14.08 -27.00
N LEU A 22 -6.63 -14.98 -26.59
CA LEU A 22 -6.53 -15.69 -25.31
C LEU A 22 -5.88 -17.09 -25.42
N THR A 23 -5.65 -17.61 -26.63
CA THR A 23 -5.05 -18.95 -26.79
C THR A 23 -3.54 -18.99 -26.55
N THR A 24 -2.87 -17.82 -26.58
CA THR A 24 -1.41 -17.71 -26.37
C THR A 24 -1.03 -16.77 -25.21
N ALA A 25 -1.99 -16.15 -24.56
CA ALA A 25 -1.73 -15.22 -23.47
C ALA A 25 -2.26 -15.76 -22.12
N ALA A 26 -1.49 -15.56 -21.05
CA ALA A 26 -1.95 -15.81 -19.68
C ALA A 26 -2.94 -14.73 -19.22
N ALA A 27 -2.73 -13.48 -19.64
CA ALA A 27 -3.64 -12.36 -19.46
C ALA A 27 -3.40 -11.26 -20.51
N THR A 28 -4.33 -10.31 -20.61
CA THR A 28 -4.14 -9.05 -21.34
C THR A 28 -4.58 -7.87 -20.47
N VAL A 29 -3.87 -6.74 -20.60
CA VAL A 29 -4.20 -5.46 -19.93
C VAL A 29 -4.20 -4.39 -21.03
N ASP A 30 -5.35 -3.76 -21.29
CA ASP A 30 -5.54 -2.76 -22.36
C ASP A 30 -4.99 -3.23 -23.73
N GLY A 31 -5.24 -4.53 -24.02
CA GLY A 31 -4.77 -5.19 -25.25
C GLY A 31 -3.30 -5.62 -25.26
N ARG A 32 -2.49 -5.22 -24.27
CA ARG A 32 -1.09 -5.67 -24.10
C ARG A 32 -1.09 -7.08 -23.53
N LYS A 33 -0.40 -8.01 -24.20
CA LYS A 33 -0.39 -9.43 -23.83
C LYS A 33 0.69 -9.73 -22.78
N ILE A 34 0.31 -10.56 -21.81
CA ILE A 34 1.24 -11.34 -20.99
C ILE A 34 1.32 -12.71 -21.64
N GLU A 35 2.39 -12.94 -22.42
CA GLU A 35 2.55 -14.18 -23.18
C GLU A 35 2.64 -15.39 -22.24
N GLU A 36 1.89 -16.44 -22.52
CA GLU A 36 1.78 -17.62 -21.65
C GLU A 36 3.12 -18.34 -21.47
N ASP A 37 3.88 -18.51 -22.57
CA ASP A 37 5.18 -19.18 -22.53
C ASP A 37 6.19 -18.41 -21.64
N ARG A 38 6.12 -17.08 -21.64
CA ARG A 38 6.93 -16.24 -20.76
C ARG A 38 6.50 -16.40 -19.31
N PHE A 39 5.22 -16.29 -19.05
CA PHE A 39 4.65 -16.45 -17.70
C PHE A 39 5.04 -17.80 -17.08
N VAL A 40 4.92 -18.90 -17.84
CA VAL A 40 5.25 -20.26 -17.36
C VAL A 40 6.75 -20.38 -17.05
N ARG A 41 7.64 -19.88 -17.92
CA ARG A 41 9.09 -19.92 -17.66
C ARG A 41 9.50 -19.13 -16.42
N GLU A 42 8.95 -17.92 -16.26
CA GLU A 42 9.24 -17.06 -15.11
C GLU A 42 8.68 -17.65 -13.81
N LEU A 43 7.49 -18.25 -13.85
CA LEU A 43 6.89 -18.97 -12.73
C LEU A 43 7.74 -20.20 -12.35
N ASP A 44 8.19 -21.00 -13.32
CA ASP A 44 9.03 -22.17 -13.07
C ASP A 44 10.38 -21.75 -12.47
N PHE A 45 10.94 -20.61 -12.90
CA PHE A 45 12.15 -20.05 -12.29
C PHE A 45 11.92 -19.68 -10.82
N LEU A 46 10.81 -19.01 -10.49
CA LEU A 46 10.43 -18.65 -9.12
C LEU A 46 10.26 -19.91 -8.25
N LEU A 47 9.55 -20.91 -8.76
CA LEU A 47 9.27 -22.17 -8.05
C LEU A 47 10.53 -23.06 -7.87
N ALA A 48 11.56 -22.86 -8.70
CA ALA A 48 12.83 -23.57 -8.60
C ALA A 48 13.79 -22.98 -7.56
N ASP A 49 13.56 -21.77 -7.04
CA ASP A 49 14.36 -21.18 -5.96
C ASP A 49 14.29 -22.08 -4.71
N PRO A 50 15.40 -22.62 -4.19
CA PRO A 50 15.38 -23.51 -3.04
C PRO A 50 14.77 -22.89 -1.77
N ARG A 51 14.89 -21.56 -1.62
CA ARG A 51 14.30 -20.81 -0.48
C ARG A 51 12.77 -20.84 -0.52
N PHE A 52 12.21 -20.82 -1.72
CA PHE A 52 10.78 -20.86 -1.95
C PHE A 52 10.26 -22.31 -2.03
N ALA A 53 10.94 -23.19 -2.76
CA ALA A 53 10.57 -24.58 -2.95
C ALA A 53 10.44 -25.36 -1.62
N GLN A 54 11.29 -25.07 -0.63
CA GLN A 54 11.25 -25.70 0.70
C GLN A 54 10.02 -25.31 1.54
N GLN A 55 9.37 -24.19 1.21
CA GLN A 55 8.18 -23.70 1.92
C GLN A 55 6.87 -24.25 1.34
N LEU A 56 6.92 -24.84 0.13
CA LEU A 56 5.73 -25.38 -0.51
C LEU A 56 5.40 -26.78 0.06
N PRO A 57 4.14 -27.03 0.41
CA PRO A 57 3.67 -28.36 0.76
C PRO A 57 3.86 -29.35 -0.38
N THR A 58 3.79 -30.64 -0.07
CA THR A 58 3.83 -31.72 -1.06
C THR A 58 2.44 -32.34 -1.25
N GLY A 59 2.25 -33.13 -2.32
CA GLY A 59 0.97 -33.78 -2.61
C GLY A 59 -0.10 -32.78 -3.08
N GLU A 60 -1.36 -33.05 -2.76
CA GLU A 60 -2.53 -32.27 -3.22
C GLU A 60 -2.51 -30.81 -2.68
N GLU A 61 -2.08 -30.64 -1.44
CA GLU A 61 -1.88 -29.30 -0.86
C GLU A 61 -0.80 -28.52 -1.63
N GLY A 62 0.26 -29.19 -2.06
CA GLY A 62 1.32 -28.59 -2.86
C GLY A 62 0.86 -28.18 -4.25
N GLU A 63 -0.01 -28.95 -4.88
CA GLU A 63 -0.61 -28.54 -6.17
C GLU A 63 -1.51 -27.32 -6.02
N THR A 64 -2.29 -27.26 -4.95
CA THR A 64 -3.15 -26.11 -4.64
C THR A 64 -2.31 -24.85 -4.35
N ALA A 65 -1.24 -24.99 -3.56
CA ALA A 65 -0.31 -23.90 -3.28
C ALA A 65 0.38 -23.38 -4.56
N ARG A 66 0.79 -24.26 -5.48
CA ARG A 66 1.39 -23.85 -6.77
C ARG A 66 0.41 -23.08 -7.65
N LYS A 67 -0.87 -23.46 -7.68
CA LYS A 67 -1.91 -22.72 -8.40
C LYS A 67 -2.13 -21.33 -7.80
N GLU A 68 -2.05 -21.23 -6.48
CA GLU A 68 -2.15 -19.93 -5.79
C GLU A 68 -0.95 -19.03 -6.12
N VAL A 69 0.27 -19.58 -6.07
CA VAL A 69 1.48 -18.86 -6.50
C VAL A 69 1.38 -18.40 -7.95
N ALA A 70 0.86 -19.26 -8.83
CA ALA A 70 0.65 -18.89 -10.23
C ALA A 70 -0.33 -17.70 -10.39
N ARG A 71 -1.41 -17.67 -9.60
CA ARG A 71 -2.35 -16.54 -9.58
C ARG A 71 -1.72 -15.25 -9.05
N GLN A 72 -0.99 -15.35 -7.95
CA GLN A 72 -0.29 -14.20 -7.36
C GLN A 72 0.77 -13.64 -8.32
N TYR A 73 1.53 -14.51 -8.95
CA TYR A 73 2.52 -14.10 -9.93
C TYR A 73 1.89 -13.47 -11.18
N LEU A 74 0.78 -14.04 -11.70
CA LEU A 74 0.06 -13.44 -12.80
C LEU A 74 -0.58 -12.10 -12.42
N THR A 75 -1.07 -11.94 -11.18
CA THR A 75 -1.51 -10.66 -10.64
C THR A 75 -0.38 -9.63 -10.66
N PHE A 76 0.81 -10.02 -10.19
CA PHE A 76 2.00 -9.16 -10.25
C PHE A 76 2.30 -8.72 -11.69
N LEU A 77 2.23 -9.63 -12.67
CA LEU A 77 2.47 -9.29 -14.08
C LEU A 77 1.38 -8.38 -14.67
N VAL A 78 0.11 -8.52 -14.23
CA VAL A 78 -0.98 -7.59 -14.58
C VAL A 78 -0.67 -6.20 -14.04
N HIS A 79 -0.27 -6.08 -12.77
CA HIS A 79 0.15 -4.81 -12.17
C HIS A 79 1.33 -4.21 -12.92
N GLN A 80 2.29 -5.05 -13.32
CA GLN A 80 3.46 -4.61 -14.07
C GLN A 80 3.12 -4.05 -15.46
N GLN A 81 2.04 -4.51 -16.11
CA GLN A 81 1.56 -3.90 -17.37
C GLN A 81 1.06 -2.47 -17.14
N VAL A 82 0.38 -2.19 -16.03
CA VAL A 82 -0.05 -0.83 -15.68
C VAL A 82 1.15 0.06 -15.39
N VAL A 83 2.13 -0.45 -14.64
CA VAL A 83 3.40 0.26 -14.38
C VAL A 83 4.14 0.59 -15.69
N THR A 84 4.25 -0.40 -16.59
CA THR A 84 4.90 -0.20 -17.90
C THR A 84 4.14 0.82 -18.76
N ALA A 85 2.80 0.81 -18.72
CA ALA A 85 2.00 1.78 -19.46
C ALA A 85 2.24 3.20 -18.96
N TYR A 86 2.30 3.41 -17.64
CA TYR A 86 2.64 4.71 -17.06
C TYR A 86 4.06 5.14 -17.45
N ALA A 87 5.03 4.24 -17.39
CA ALA A 87 6.41 4.52 -17.77
C ALA A 87 6.52 4.98 -19.24
N ASP A 88 5.82 4.27 -20.14
CA ASP A 88 5.75 4.65 -21.58
C ASP A 88 5.09 6.02 -21.78
N GLU A 89 4.09 6.38 -20.96
CA GLU A 89 3.37 7.67 -21.06
C GLU A 89 4.18 8.86 -20.52
N HIS A 90 5.10 8.60 -19.55
CA HIS A 90 5.84 9.64 -18.82
C HIS A 90 7.34 9.62 -19.08
N ASP A 91 7.80 8.83 -20.08
CA ASP A 91 9.21 8.70 -20.46
C ASP A 91 10.11 8.26 -19.27
N VAL A 92 9.61 7.32 -18.43
CA VAL A 92 10.38 6.73 -17.33
C VAL A 92 11.14 5.52 -17.83
N ASP A 93 12.46 5.64 -17.93
CA ASP A 93 13.35 4.61 -18.46
C ASP A 93 14.32 4.11 -17.37
N VAL A 94 14.55 2.80 -17.33
CA VAL A 94 15.53 2.18 -16.43
C VAL A 94 16.94 2.24 -17.04
N ASP A 95 17.92 2.69 -16.25
CA ASP A 95 19.32 2.65 -16.69
C ASP A 95 19.84 1.19 -16.75
N SER A 96 20.33 0.80 -17.91
CA SER A 96 20.91 -0.52 -18.12
C SER A 96 22.12 -0.81 -17.21
N ALA A 97 22.84 0.22 -16.75
CA ALA A 97 23.93 0.07 -15.79
C ALA A 97 23.42 -0.33 -14.39
N GLU A 98 22.24 0.13 -14.00
CA GLU A 98 21.58 -0.26 -12.75
C GLU A 98 21.10 -1.71 -12.82
N VAL A 99 20.51 -2.14 -13.94
CA VAL A 99 20.18 -3.56 -14.18
C VAL A 99 21.42 -4.43 -14.07
N ASP A 100 22.54 -4.01 -14.65
CA ASP A 100 23.82 -4.73 -14.59
C ASP A 100 24.39 -4.79 -13.15
N ALA A 101 24.22 -3.75 -12.37
CA ALA A 101 24.65 -3.70 -10.97
C ALA A 101 23.81 -4.66 -10.13
N LEU A 102 22.50 -4.58 -10.25
CA LEU A 102 21.56 -5.44 -9.52
C LEU A 102 21.73 -6.92 -9.91
N TYR A 103 21.97 -7.20 -11.19
CA TYR A 103 22.25 -8.56 -11.67
C TYR A 103 23.51 -9.16 -11.01
N ARG A 104 24.61 -8.39 -10.90
CA ARG A 104 25.83 -8.84 -10.21
C ARG A 104 25.60 -9.05 -8.72
N GLU A 105 24.81 -8.19 -8.09
CA GLU A 105 24.44 -8.33 -6.69
C GLU A 105 23.65 -9.63 -6.45
N GLN A 106 22.61 -9.91 -7.27
CA GLN A 106 21.83 -11.15 -7.19
C GLN A 106 22.71 -12.41 -7.33
N ILE A 107 23.66 -12.43 -8.24
CA ILE A 107 24.63 -13.52 -8.37
C ILE A 107 25.37 -13.74 -7.05
N THR A 108 25.81 -12.65 -6.41
CA THR A 108 26.57 -12.70 -5.15
C THR A 108 25.69 -13.23 -4.01
N GLN A 109 24.46 -12.72 -3.89
CA GLN A 109 23.49 -13.10 -2.85
C GLN A 109 23.06 -14.57 -2.98
N LEU A 110 22.98 -15.10 -4.20
CA LEU A 110 22.63 -16.49 -4.47
C LEU A 110 23.80 -17.48 -4.29
N GLY A 111 24.96 -17.02 -3.83
CA GLY A 111 26.11 -17.88 -3.54
C GLY A 111 27.12 -17.97 -4.69
N GLY A 112 27.10 -16.99 -5.59
CA GLY A 112 28.08 -16.84 -6.65
C GLY A 112 27.66 -17.42 -8.00
N PRO A 113 28.51 -17.19 -9.04
CA PRO A 113 28.15 -17.44 -10.44
C PRO A 113 27.84 -18.92 -10.76
N GLU A 114 28.50 -19.87 -10.08
CA GLU A 114 28.26 -21.30 -10.33
C GLU A 114 26.88 -21.76 -9.79
N VAL A 115 26.48 -21.26 -8.61
CA VAL A 115 25.18 -21.57 -8.00
C VAL A 115 24.08 -20.91 -8.84
N PHE A 116 24.25 -19.66 -9.18
CA PHE A 116 23.33 -18.92 -10.03
C PHE A 116 23.12 -19.60 -11.39
N ALA A 117 24.21 -19.94 -12.11
CA ALA A 117 24.12 -20.62 -13.41
C ALA A 117 23.45 -22.01 -13.33
N ARG A 118 23.57 -22.69 -12.19
CA ARG A 118 22.87 -23.97 -11.95
C ARG A 118 21.36 -23.72 -11.77
N LEU A 119 21.00 -22.73 -10.98
CA LEU A 119 19.59 -22.36 -10.76
C LEU A 119 18.90 -21.98 -12.07
N VAL A 120 19.50 -21.09 -12.86
CA VAL A 120 18.99 -20.67 -14.18
C VAL A 120 18.79 -21.89 -15.09
N ARG A 121 19.79 -22.80 -15.19
CA ARG A 121 19.66 -24.01 -16.01
C ARG A 121 18.58 -24.97 -15.53
N SER A 122 18.42 -25.14 -14.20
CA SER A 122 17.43 -26.06 -13.64
C SER A 122 15.99 -25.58 -13.79
N SER A 123 15.77 -24.27 -13.88
CA SER A 123 14.45 -23.66 -14.06
C SER A 123 14.04 -23.51 -15.53
N GLY A 124 14.96 -23.73 -16.48
CA GLY A 124 14.70 -23.46 -17.90
C GLY A 124 14.70 -21.98 -18.30
N ALA A 125 14.95 -21.07 -17.33
CA ALA A 125 15.09 -19.64 -17.59
C ALA A 125 16.39 -19.31 -18.33
N THR A 126 16.44 -18.13 -18.91
CA THR A 126 17.65 -17.58 -19.56
C THR A 126 18.17 -16.39 -18.76
N GLU A 127 19.41 -15.99 -19.01
CA GLU A 127 19.95 -14.74 -18.45
C GLU A 127 19.09 -13.52 -18.81
N ARG A 128 18.52 -13.51 -20.02
CA ARG A 128 17.61 -12.45 -20.47
C ARG A 128 16.36 -12.40 -19.59
N ASP A 129 15.77 -13.55 -19.25
CA ASP A 129 14.59 -13.60 -18.41
C ASP A 129 14.87 -13.02 -17.02
N VAL A 130 16.04 -13.36 -16.43
CA VAL A 130 16.45 -12.79 -15.13
C VAL A 130 16.68 -11.29 -15.21
N ARG A 131 17.36 -10.81 -16.25
CA ARG A 131 17.57 -9.37 -16.47
C ARG A 131 16.26 -8.62 -16.65
N SER A 132 15.32 -9.20 -17.38
CA SER A 132 13.99 -8.62 -17.56
C SER A 132 13.21 -8.52 -16.26
N LEU A 133 13.34 -9.49 -15.33
CA LEU A 133 12.73 -9.41 -14.00
C LEU A 133 13.34 -8.28 -13.15
N LEU A 134 14.67 -8.11 -13.23
CA LEU A 134 15.35 -7.02 -12.52
C LEU A 134 15.02 -5.65 -13.08
N GLU A 135 14.95 -5.53 -14.41
CA GLU A 135 14.51 -4.32 -15.11
C GLU A 135 13.06 -3.93 -14.68
N GLN A 136 12.16 -4.90 -14.64
CA GLN A 136 10.78 -4.67 -14.15
C GLN A 136 10.75 -4.24 -12.67
N GLN A 137 11.64 -4.77 -11.84
CA GLN A 137 11.75 -4.36 -10.44
C GLN A 137 12.18 -2.89 -10.33
N LEU A 138 13.22 -2.49 -11.07
CA LEU A 138 13.71 -1.12 -11.10
C LEU A 138 12.64 -0.19 -11.69
N LEU A 139 12.05 -0.54 -12.83
CA LEU A 139 10.98 0.25 -13.44
C LEU A 139 9.82 0.50 -12.48
N ARG A 140 9.42 -0.51 -11.70
CA ARG A 140 8.38 -0.36 -10.68
C ARG A 140 8.79 0.62 -9.58
N GLN A 141 10.06 0.61 -9.18
CA GLN A 141 10.60 1.55 -8.21
C GLN A 141 10.58 2.97 -8.75
N ASP A 142 11.10 3.19 -9.96
CA ASP A 142 11.19 4.50 -10.60
C ASP A 142 9.79 5.09 -10.84
N VAL A 143 8.83 4.26 -11.30
CA VAL A 143 7.43 4.67 -11.44
C VAL A 143 6.80 4.98 -10.08
N ALA A 144 7.10 4.19 -9.04
CA ALA A 144 6.60 4.49 -7.70
C ALA A 144 7.12 5.83 -7.19
N GLU A 145 8.40 6.14 -7.41
CA GLU A 145 8.99 7.44 -7.07
C GLU A 145 8.33 8.59 -7.86
N ALA A 146 8.12 8.40 -9.16
CA ALA A 146 7.46 9.40 -10.01
C ALA A 146 6.00 9.65 -9.59
N VAL A 147 5.23 8.59 -9.34
CA VAL A 147 3.85 8.68 -8.86
C VAL A 147 3.78 9.37 -7.51
N VAL A 148 4.66 9.01 -6.58
CA VAL A 148 4.70 9.66 -5.26
C VAL A 148 5.07 11.13 -5.37
N ALA A 149 6.00 11.50 -6.26
CA ALA A 149 6.34 12.89 -6.48
C ALA A 149 5.18 13.71 -7.08
N GLU A 150 4.32 13.07 -7.89
CA GLU A 150 3.14 13.71 -8.50
C GLU A 150 1.99 13.80 -7.50
N GLU A 151 1.67 12.69 -6.79
CA GLU A 151 0.48 12.56 -5.95
C GLU A 151 0.70 13.08 -4.53
N LEU A 152 1.93 12.99 -4.00
CA LEU A 152 2.27 13.36 -2.62
C LEU A 152 3.06 14.67 -2.58
N GLY A 153 2.43 15.77 -2.96
CA GLY A 153 3.03 17.10 -2.89
C GLY A 153 3.22 17.60 -1.45
N GLU A 154 4.06 18.65 -1.28
CA GLU A 154 4.35 19.26 0.05
C GLU A 154 3.08 19.66 0.80
N GLU A 155 2.05 20.14 0.10
CA GLU A 155 0.77 20.52 0.71
C GLU A 155 0.05 19.32 1.33
N GLN A 156 0.10 18.15 0.68
CA GLN A 156 -0.48 16.92 1.21
C GLN A 156 0.31 16.36 2.37
N LEU A 157 1.65 16.38 2.28
CA LEU A 157 2.51 16.00 3.41
C LEU A 157 2.29 16.89 4.64
N ARG A 158 2.04 18.20 4.44
CA ARG A 158 1.70 19.10 5.55
C ARG A 158 0.34 18.77 6.17
N ARG A 159 -0.68 18.43 5.37
CA ARG A 159 -1.97 17.96 5.91
C ARG A 159 -1.81 16.69 6.73
N GLU A 160 -1.09 15.70 6.21
CA GLU A 160 -0.80 14.46 6.96
C GLU A 160 -0.05 14.73 8.25
N TYR A 161 0.93 15.64 8.23
CA TYR A 161 1.64 16.06 9.43
C TYR A 161 0.70 16.71 10.45
N GLU A 162 -0.20 17.60 10.02
CA GLU A 162 -1.17 18.28 10.89
C GLU A 162 -2.18 17.28 11.48
N GLU A 163 -2.69 16.32 10.67
CA GLU A 163 -3.61 15.28 11.12
C GLU A 163 -2.95 14.32 12.12
N ARG A 164 -1.65 14.16 12.04
CA ARG A 164 -0.84 13.26 12.88
C ARG A 164 0.01 14.00 13.92
N GLU A 165 -0.33 15.24 14.27
CA GLU A 165 0.44 16.09 15.18
C GLU A 165 0.75 15.40 16.53
N LEU A 166 -0.16 14.55 17.02
CA LEU A 166 0.05 13.77 18.25
C LEU A 166 1.27 12.84 18.17
N GLU A 167 1.57 12.31 17.01
CA GLU A 167 2.71 11.39 16.83
C GLU A 167 4.05 12.12 16.91
N PHE A 168 4.07 13.38 16.50
CA PHE A 168 5.27 14.22 16.42
C PHE A 168 5.48 15.09 17.65
N SER A 169 4.56 15.02 18.64
CA SER A 169 4.55 15.91 19.79
C SER A 169 4.88 15.21 21.10
N GLN A 170 5.68 15.88 21.91
CA GLN A 170 5.94 15.56 23.31
C GLN A 170 5.41 16.69 24.19
N ILE A 171 4.71 16.34 25.26
CA ILE A 171 4.12 17.30 26.19
C ILE A 171 4.52 16.97 27.63
N HIS A 172 4.86 17.99 28.39
CA HIS A 172 5.02 17.93 29.83
C HIS A 172 3.80 18.56 30.47
N VAL A 173 3.00 17.78 31.14
CA VAL A 173 1.74 18.22 31.72
C VAL A 173 1.61 17.77 33.17
N ALA A 174 0.88 18.54 33.95
CA ALA A 174 0.27 18.08 35.18
C ALA A 174 -1.26 18.07 35.02
N HIS A 175 -1.94 17.15 35.69
CA HIS A 175 -3.40 17.06 35.62
C HIS A 175 -4.06 16.87 36.98
N ILE A 176 -5.36 17.17 37.02
CA ILE A 176 -6.27 16.86 38.13
C ILE A 176 -7.43 16.09 37.52
N LEU A 177 -7.64 14.85 37.97
CA LEU A 177 -8.76 14.01 37.59
C LEU A 177 -9.83 14.06 38.68
N VAL A 178 -11.08 14.33 38.30
CA VAL A 178 -12.25 14.33 39.20
C VAL A 178 -13.45 13.62 38.58
N GLN A 179 -14.44 13.27 39.40
CA GLN A 179 -15.57 12.49 38.97
C GLN A 179 -16.62 13.27 38.14
N SER A 180 -16.72 14.59 38.32
CA SER A 180 -17.78 15.38 37.72
C SER A 180 -17.27 16.70 37.15
N GLU A 181 -17.91 17.13 36.07
CA GLU A 181 -17.66 18.43 35.43
C GLU A 181 -17.82 19.59 36.43
N GLN A 182 -18.85 19.52 37.28
CA GLN A 182 -19.11 20.54 38.30
C GLN A 182 -17.94 20.69 39.27
N GLU A 183 -17.30 19.60 39.66
CA GLU A 183 -16.14 19.61 40.52
C GLU A 183 -14.93 20.18 39.81
N ALA A 184 -14.71 19.75 38.56
CA ALA A 184 -13.65 20.27 37.72
C ALA A 184 -13.78 21.79 37.55
N ASN A 185 -14.96 22.31 37.21
CA ASN A 185 -15.21 23.74 37.08
C ASN A 185 -14.90 24.51 38.37
N ARG A 186 -15.35 24.00 39.56
CA ARG A 186 -15.03 24.63 40.86
C ARG A 186 -13.53 24.66 41.15
N LEU A 187 -12.78 23.67 40.69
CA LEU A 187 -11.34 23.65 40.84
C LEU A 187 -10.68 24.61 39.84
N LEU A 188 -11.15 24.65 38.61
CA LEU A 188 -10.64 25.55 37.57
C LEU A 188 -10.76 27.03 37.98
N ASP A 189 -11.92 27.43 38.53
CA ASP A 189 -12.17 28.81 38.97
C ASP A 189 -11.13 29.36 39.98
N ARG A 190 -10.42 28.49 40.68
CA ARG A 190 -9.42 28.85 41.70
C ARG A 190 -8.01 28.33 41.40
N ALA A 191 -7.88 27.57 40.30
CA ALA A 191 -6.57 27.03 39.91
C ALA A 191 -5.66 28.14 39.38
N THR A 192 -4.44 28.11 39.78
CA THR A 192 -3.33 28.88 39.20
C THR A 192 -2.14 27.94 38.99
N PRO A 193 -1.20 28.25 38.10
CA PRO A 193 -0.01 27.41 37.92
C PRO A 193 0.74 27.15 39.25
N GLN A 194 0.73 28.15 40.16
CA GLN A 194 1.43 28.06 41.43
C GLN A 194 0.75 27.14 42.47
N ASN A 195 -0.58 27.01 42.43
CA ASN A 195 -1.33 26.20 43.39
C ASN A 195 -1.82 24.87 42.81
N PHE A 196 -1.64 24.64 41.48
CA PHE A 196 -2.16 23.48 40.79
C PHE A 196 -1.73 22.16 41.42
N GLY A 197 -0.44 22.04 41.77
CA GLY A 197 0.07 20.85 42.42
C GLY A 197 -0.55 20.58 43.79
N ASP A 198 -0.87 21.64 44.57
CA ASP A 198 -1.54 21.48 45.86
C ASP A 198 -3.00 21.05 45.69
N LEU A 199 -3.69 21.55 44.64
CA LEU A 199 -5.02 21.11 44.28
C LEU A 199 -5.03 19.64 43.83
N ALA A 200 -4.04 19.24 42.99
CA ALA A 200 -3.88 17.87 42.55
C ALA A 200 -3.70 16.90 43.72
N ARG A 201 -2.81 17.20 44.67
CA ARG A 201 -2.60 16.37 45.88
C ARG A 201 -3.83 16.19 46.72
N ARG A 202 -4.75 17.14 46.69
CA ARG A 202 -5.94 17.16 47.58
C ARG A 202 -7.19 16.58 46.90
N PHE A 203 -7.29 16.71 45.61
CA PHE A 203 -8.56 16.49 44.88
C PHE A 203 -8.44 15.52 43.72
N SER A 204 -7.24 15.25 43.20
CA SER A 204 -7.10 14.34 42.07
C SER A 204 -7.42 12.90 42.49
N LEU A 205 -8.20 12.23 41.63
CA LEU A 205 -8.49 10.79 41.73
C LEU A 205 -7.40 9.93 41.09
N ASP A 206 -6.46 10.54 40.35
CA ASP A 206 -5.30 9.83 39.83
C ASP A 206 -4.24 9.66 40.93
N GLU A 207 -4.30 8.53 41.63
CA GLU A 207 -3.33 8.20 42.68
C GLU A 207 -1.89 8.14 42.20
N GLY A 208 -1.67 7.87 40.90
CA GLY A 208 -0.36 7.72 40.31
C GLY A 208 0.42 9.06 40.28
N SER A 209 -0.25 10.16 39.96
CA SER A 209 0.36 11.48 39.84
C SER A 209 0.00 12.45 40.97
N ALA A 210 -1.09 12.24 41.71
CA ALA A 210 -1.59 13.16 42.74
C ALA A 210 -0.49 13.55 43.76
N ALA A 211 0.28 12.58 44.28
CA ALA A 211 1.35 12.82 45.24
C ALA A 211 2.48 13.72 44.70
N SER A 212 2.72 13.65 43.38
CA SER A 212 3.65 14.49 42.62
C SER A 212 3.04 15.82 42.17
N GLY A 213 1.82 16.17 42.67
CA GLY A 213 1.14 17.39 42.25
C GLY A 213 0.46 17.30 40.88
N GLY A 214 0.12 16.07 40.47
CA GLY A 214 -0.49 15.78 39.19
C GLY A 214 0.49 15.70 38.01
N ASP A 215 1.79 15.84 38.26
CA ASP A 215 2.83 15.85 37.23
C ASP A 215 3.00 14.47 36.59
N LEU A 216 2.77 14.38 35.27
CA LEU A 216 2.94 13.16 34.46
C LEU A 216 4.34 13.08 33.83
N GLY A 217 5.19 14.11 33.99
CA GLY A 217 6.45 14.22 33.29
C GLY A 217 6.27 14.46 31.77
N VAL A 218 7.34 14.28 31.02
CA VAL A 218 7.29 14.38 29.56
C VAL A 218 6.73 13.08 28.99
N GLN A 219 5.64 13.20 28.23
CA GLN A 219 4.96 12.09 27.56
C GLN A 219 4.93 12.34 26.06
N ARG A 220 4.92 11.29 25.25
CA ARG A 220 4.51 11.40 23.85
C ARG A 220 3.01 11.67 23.84
N ALA A 221 2.56 12.65 23.05
CA ALA A 221 1.14 13.00 23.02
C ALA A 221 0.26 11.82 22.56
N ILE A 222 0.74 11.01 21.59
CA ILE A 222 0.04 9.84 21.09
C ILE A 222 -0.18 8.72 22.15
N ASP A 223 0.60 8.68 23.22
CA ASP A 223 0.48 7.67 24.28
C ASP A 223 -0.59 8.05 25.31
N LEU A 224 -1.14 9.25 25.25
CA LEU A 224 -2.22 9.73 26.10
C LEU A 224 -3.60 9.47 25.47
N VAL A 225 -4.65 9.49 26.29
CA VAL A 225 -6.01 9.38 25.73
C VAL A 225 -6.32 10.59 24.84
N GLN A 226 -6.90 10.33 23.69
CA GLN A 226 -7.01 11.31 22.60
C GLN A 226 -7.63 12.66 23.03
N PRO A 227 -8.79 12.75 23.73
CA PRO A 227 -9.34 14.06 24.12
C PRO A 227 -8.44 14.85 25.05
N PHE A 228 -7.63 14.16 25.89
CA PHE A 228 -6.69 14.78 26.78
C PHE A 228 -5.48 15.33 26.02
N ALA A 229 -4.95 14.51 25.09
CA ALA A 229 -3.79 14.88 24.26
C ALA A 229 -4.09 16.07 23.36
N GLU A 230 -5.22 16.06 22.65
CA GLU A 230 -5.70 17.16 21.81
C GLU A 230 -5.81 18.45 22.62
N ALA A 231 -6.50 18.42 23.76
CA ALA A 231 -6.62 19.58 24.63
C ALA A 231 -5.27 20.09 25.14
N ALA A 232 -4.35 19.18 25.48
CA ALA A 232 -3.00 19.55 25.92
C ALA A 232 -2.15 20.21 24.81
N LEU A 233 -2.45 19.89 23.53
CA LEU A 233 -1.82 20.59 22.40
C LEU A 233 -2.39 21.99 22.17
N GLU A 234 -3.68 22.21 22.46
CA GLU A 234 -4.35 23.52 22.28
C GLU A 234 -4.09 24.50 23.43
N ILE A 235 -3.97 24.00 24.67
CA ILE A 235 -3.74 24.87 25.84
C ILE A 235 -2.36 25.52 25.74
N PRO A 236 -2.24 26.86 25.89
CA PRO A 236 -0.96 27.53 25.88
C PRO A 236 -0.01 27.03 26.97
N ILE A 237 1.29 27.01 26.67
CA ILE A 237 2.32 26.65 27.67
C ILE A 237 2.26 27.57 28.86
N GLY A 238 2.26 27.01 30.08
CA GLY A 238 2.11 27.71 31.35
C GLY A 238 0.70 27.96 31.78
N GLU A 239 -0.33 27.61 30.95
CA GLU A 239 -1.74 27.81 31.28
C GLU A 239 -2.43 26.52 31.73
N ILE A 240 -3.61 26.70 32.30
CA ILE A 240 -4.49 25.61 32.74
C ILE A 240 -5.74 25.62 31.89
N GLY A 241 -6.10 24.47 31.35
CA GLY A 241 -7.30 24.26 30.56
C GLY A 241 -8.19 23.14 31.11
N GLY A 242 -9.39 23.06 30.54
CA GLY A 242 -10.39 22.07 30.90
C GLY A 242 -11.72 22.76 31.30
N PRO A 243 -12.70 22.01 31.81
CA PRO A 243 -12.66 20.57 32.07
C PRO A 243 -12.74 19.73 30.77
N ILE A 244 -11.92 18.73 30.66
CA ILE A 244 -11.87 17.79 29.53
C ILE A 244 -12.43 16.45 29.97
N GLN A 245 -13.41 15.92 29.24
CA GLN A 245 -14.02 14.63 29.54
C GLN A 245 -13.25 13.49 28.85
N THR A 246 -12.98 12.43 29.61
CA THR A 246 -12.47 11.15 29.10
C THR A 246 -13.23 10.00 29.74
N ASP A 247 -12.93 8.75 29.39
CA ASP A 247 -13.49 7.56 30.02
C ASP A 247 -13.12 7.44 31.51
N PHE A 248 -12.06 8.13 31.96
CA PHE A 248 -11.62 8.13 33.35
C PHE A 248 -12.34 9.16 34.22
N GLY A 249 -12.95 10.18 33.61
CA GLY A 249 -13.61 11.28 34.29
C GLY A 249 -13.30 12.64 33.67
N TRP A 250 -13.23 13.67 34.50
CA TRP A 250 -13.01 15.05 34.09
C TRP A 250 -11.63 15.54 34.48
N HIS A 251 -10.89 16.07 33.53
CA HIS A 251 -9.51 16.52 33.70
C HIS A 251 -9.41 18.04 33.67
N LEU A 252 -8.57 18.57 34.55
CA LEU A 252 -7.92 19.87 34.37
C LEU A 252 -6.47 19.61 34.01
N ILE A 253 -5.95 20.33 33.04
CA ILE A 253 -4.62 20.13 32.47
C ILE A 253 -3.83 21.44 32.63
N HIS A 254 -2.65 21.35 33.25
CA HIS A 254 -1.66 22.42 33.27
C HIS A 254 -0.54 22.01 32.31
N VAL A 255 -0.39 22.71 31.18
CA VAL A 255 0.67 22.48 30.22
C VAL A 255 1.96 23.17 30.71
N ILE A 256 2.95 22.39 31.08
CA ILE A 256 4.24 22.90 31.62
C ILE A 256 5.20 23.22 30.47
N ASP A 257 5.30 22.28 29.50
CA ASP A 257 6.11 22.44 28.30
C ASP A 257 5.56 21.60 27.16
N ARG A 258 5.90 21.96 25.93
CA ARG A 258 5.51 21.22 24.73
C ARG A 258 6.58 21.36 23.66
N GLN A 259 6.96 20.23 23.05
CA GLN A 259 7.92 20.18 21.97
C GLN A 259 7.33 19.34 20.85
N SER A 260 7.09 19.96 19.70
CA SER A 260 6.70 19.25 18.46
C SER A 260 7.89 19.23 17.51
N GLN A 261 8.13 18.09 16.88
CA GLN A 261 9.10 18.01 15.80
C GLN A 261 8.57 18.84 14.64
N PRO A 262 9.33 19.78 14.09
CA PRO A 262 8.87 20.60 12.98
C PRO A 262 8.68 19.72 11.71
N PHE A 263 7.77 20.12 10.82
CA PHE A 263 7.50 19.43 9.58
C PHE A 263 8.77 19.08 8.79
N GLU A 264 9.70 20.01 8.67
CA GLU A 264 10.95 19.84 7.93
C GLU A 264 11.86 18.74 8.50
N ALA A 265 11.69 18.39 9.78
CA ALA A 265 12.45 17.31 10.40
C ALA A 265 11.85 15.92 10.18
N VAL A 266 10.54 15.84 9.83
CA VAL A 266 9.82 14.59 9.68
C VAL A 266 9.30 14.34 8.25
N SER A 267 9.33 15.33 7.38
CA SER A 267 8.78 15.27 6.03
C SER A 267 9.33 14.09 5.22
N ASP A 268 10.65 13.86 5.24
CA ASP A 268 11.26 12.77 4.48
C ASP A 268 10.83 11.39 5.02
N SER A 269 10.74 11.23 6.34
CA SER A 269 10.29 9.96 6.94
C SER A 269 8.79 9.74 6.71
N LEU A 270 7.99 10.79 6.78
CA LEU A 270 6.55 10.76 6.48
C LEU A 270 6.32 10.40 5.01
N GLN A 271 7.08 11.00 4.10
CA GLN A 271 7.01 10.66 2.67
C GLN A 271 7.37 9.19 2.43
N GLN A 272 8.43 8.68 3.04
CA GLN A 272 8.81 7.27 2.92
C GLN A 272 7.75 6.32 3.48
N GLU A 273 7.11 6.67 4.58
CA GLU A 273 6.03 5.88 5.17
C GLU A 273 4.81 5.83 4.24
N LEU A 274 4.41 6.95 3.66
CA LEU A 274 3.24 7.06 2.79
C LEU A 274 3.47 6.52 1.38
N GLN A 275 4.71 6.43 0.94
CA GLN A 275 5.07 6.03 -0.43
C GLN A 275 4.39 4.73 -0.87
N GLY A 276 4.41 3.70 -0.02
CA GLY A 276 3.80 2.41 -0.33
C GLY A 276 2.28 2.47 -0.46
N GLN A 277 1.63 3.28 0.36
CA GLN A 277 0.18 3.49 0.33
C GLN A 277 -0.23 4.25 -0.92
N VAL A 278 0.38 5.40 -1.19
CA VAL A 278 0.11 6.24 -2.36
C VAL A 278 0.26 5.45 -3.66
N PHE A 279 1.37 4.72 -3.81
CA PHE A 279 1.57 3.89 -4.99
C PHE A 279 0.52 2.78 -5.11
N THR A 280 0.11 2.17 -3.99
CA THR A 280 -0.92 1.11 -3.99
C THR A 280 -2.28 1.66 -4.39
N GLU A 281 -2.68 2.81 -3.84
CA GLU A 281 -3.93 3.49 -4.17
C GLU A 281 -3.96 3.90 -5.64
N TRP A 282 -2.90 4.51 -6.14
CA TRP A 282 -2.74 4.85 -7.54
C TRP A 282 -2.86 3.62 -8.46
N LEU A 283 -2.19 2.51 -8.11
CA LEU A 283 -2.23 1.29 -8.90
C LEU A 283 -3.63 0.69 -8.95
N LEU A 284 -4.34 0.67 -7.81
CA LEU A 284 -5.71 0.16 -7.75
C LEU A 284 -6.68 1.02 -8.55
N ASP A 285 -6.55 2.33 -8.50
CA ASP A 285 -7.37 3.26 -9.30
C ASP A 285 -7.17 3.01 -10.82
N ARG A 286 -5.91 2.88 -11.26
CA ARG A 286 -5.59 2.54 -12.65
C ARG A 286 -6.16 1.18 -13.06
N LEU A 287 -6.10 0.17 -12.20
CA LEU A 287 -6.63 -1.17 -12.46
C LEU A 287 -8.17 -1.20 -12.54
N GLN A 288 -8.89 -0.30 -11.86
CA GLN A 288 -10.35 -0.18 -11.98
C GLN A 288 -10.80 0.32 -13.35
N THR A 289 -9.95 1.07 -14.05
CA THR A 289 -10.25 1.62 -15.37
C THR A 289 -9.65 0.81 -16.52
N ALA A 290 -8.67 -0.07 -16.24
CA ALA A 290 -8.00 -0.90 -17.23
C ALA A 290 -8.87 -2.09 -17.68
N GLU A 291 -8.81 -2.43 -18.98
CA GLU A 291 -9.45 -3.64 -19.51
C GLU A 291 -8.57 -4.88 -19.25
N VAL A 292 -8.79 -5.57 -18.11
CA VAL A 292 -8.05 -6.77 -17.74
C VAL A 292 -8.81 -8.02 -18.16
N ARG A 293 -8.19 -8.88 -18.98
CA ARG A 293 -8.73 -10.19 -19.37
C ARG A 293 -7.74 -11.29 -18.97
N VAL A 294 -8.17 -12.24 -18.17
CA VAL A 294 -7.35 -13.36 -17.69
C VAL A 294 -7.77 -14.65 -18.39
N ASN A 295 -6.80 -15.46 -18.79
CA ASN A 295 -7.08 -16.79 -19.31
C ASN A 295 -7.81 -17.61 -18.21
N PRO A 296 -9.01 -18.17 -18.51
CA PRO A 296 -9.86 -18.83 -17.51
C PRO A 296 -9.22 -19.99 -16.76
N ARG A 297 -8.11 -20.55 -17.28
CA ARG A 297 -7.34 -21.62 -16.62
C ARG A 297 -6.61 -21.13 -15.35
N TYR A 298 -6.31 -19.82 -15.26
CA TYR A 298 -5.61 -19.22 -14.12
C TYR A 298 -6.56 -18.57 -13.12
N GLY A 299 -7.75 -18.16 -13.54
CA GLY A 299 -8.74 -17.56 -12.64
C GLY A 299 -9.58 -16.48 -13.29
N VAL A 300 -10.05 -15.56 -12.47
CA VAL A 300 -10.78 -14.34 -12.87
C VAL A 300 -10.16 -13.13 -12.19
N PHE A 301 -10.11 -12.01 -12.89
CA PHE A 301 -9.67 -10.74 -12.31
C PHE A 301 -10.79 -10.15 -11.46
N ASP A 302 -10.44 -9.70 -10.28
CA ASP A 302 -11.31 -8.99 -9.36
C ASP A 302 -10.90 -7.51 -9.31
N GLU A 303 -11.74 -6.65 -9.86
CA GLU A 303 -11.48 -5.22 -10.02
C GLU A 303 -11.35 -4.49 -8.66
N GLN A 304 -12.07 -4.96 -7.62
CA GLN A 304 -12.03 -4.31 -6.31
C GLN A 304 -10.70 -4.51 -5.58
N SER A 305 -10.16 -5.72 -5.67
CA SER A 305 -8.88 -6.06 -5.03
C SER A 305 -7.68 -5.93 -5.96
N GLY A 306 -7.90 -5.68 -7.26
CA GLY A 306 -6.85 -5.67 -8.28
C GLY A 306 -6.12 -7.02 -8.42
N SER A 307 -6.75 -8.14 -8.05
CA SER A 307 -6.09 -9.45 -7.98
C SER A 307 -6.81 -10.53 -8.79
N ILE A 308 -6.07 -11.59 -9.15
CA ILE A 308 -6.63 -12.76 -9.81
C ILE A 308 -7.03 -13.77 -8.75
N ARG A 309 -8.32 -14.11 -8.71
CA ARG A 309 -8.90 -15.08 -7.79
C ARG A 309 -9.21 -16.41 -8.49
N GLU A 310 -9.36 -17.46 -7.69
CA GLU A 310 -9.86 -18.72 -8.18
C GLU A 310 -11.25 -18.55 -8.78
N ARG A 311 -11.48 -19.19 -9.94
CA ARG A 311 -12.78 -19.19 -10.56
C ARG A 311 -13.74 -20.11 -9.82
N THR A 312 -14.75 -19.53 -9.20
CA THR A 312 -15.86 -20.30 -8.62
C THR A 312 -16.94 -20.56 -9.66
N ALA A 313 -17.82 -21.53 -9.41
CA ALA A 313 -18.94 -21.84 -10.32
C ALA A 313 -19.91 -20.66 -10.55
N THR A 314 -19.86 -19.65 -9.65
CA THR A 314 -20.68 -18.43 -9.72
C THR A 314 -19.95 -17.25 -10.38
N SER A 315 -18.68 -17.39 -10.74
CA SER A 315 -17.93 -16.32 -11.42
C SER A 315 -18.51 -16.09 -12.81
N PRO A 316 -18.84 -14.84 -13.20
CA PRO A 316 -19.37 -14.54 -14.52
C PRO A 316 -18.37 -14.91 -15.61
N LEU A 317 -18.87 -15.42 -16.74
CA LEU A 317 -18.07 -15.53 -17.95
C LEU A 317 -17.74 -14.12 -18.44
N PRO A 318 -16.54 -13.85 -18.96
CA PRO A 318 -16.24 -12.57 -19.59
C PRO A 318 -17.29 -12.32 -20.68
N ALA A 319 -17.95 -11.17 -20.59
CA ALA A 319 -18.97 -10.78 -21.55
C ALA A 319 -18.36 -10.74 -22.97
N PRO A 320 -19.04 -11.31 -24.00
CA PRO A 320 -18.59 -11.08 -25.35
C PRO A 320 -18.77 -9.59 -25.67
N THR A 321 -17.68 -8.91 -25.97
CA THR A 321 -17.72 -7.51 -26.40
C THR A 321 -18.34 -7.45 -27.79
N ILE A 322 -19.64 -7.10 -27.86
CA ILE A 322 -20.29 -6.78 -29.12
C ILE A 322 -19.88 -5.36 -29.48
N GLN A 323 -18.88 -5.21 -30.32
CA GLN A 323 -18.60 -3.91 -30.96
C GLN A 323 -19.68 -3.70 -32.03
N LEU A 324 -20.67 -2.86 -31.72
CA LEU A 324 -21.51 -2.25 -32.74
C LEU A 324 -20.65 -1.17 -33.41
N GLN A 325 -20.14 -1.48 -34.61
CA GLN A 325 -19.59 -0.45 -35.49
C GLN A 325 -20.72 0.44 -36.01
N PRO A 326 -20.51 1.77 -36.12
CA PRO A 326 -21.46 2.69 -36.70
C PRO A 326 -21.70 2.49 -38.19
#